data_1e2acad5bbcb8b03cbca60d09e239568
#
_entry.id   1e2acad5bbcb8b03cbca60d09e239568
#
_cell.length_a   1.000
_cell.length_b   1.000
_cell.length_c   1.000
_cell.angle_alpha   90.00
_cell.angle_beta   90.00
_cell.angle_gamma   90.00
#
_symmetry.space_group_name_H-M   'P 1'
#
loop_
_entity.id
_entity.type
_entity.pdbx_description
1 polymer ?
#
loop_
_entity_poly.entity_id
_entity_poly.type
_entity_poly.pdbx_seq_one_letter_code
_entity_poly.pdbx_strand_id
1 'polypeptide(L)'
;QSGNYTRTFKDIHGADSTVTLHLTINYGTHNVETKTVCDSYTWNGTTYTQSGTYTYEYTNATNCPSVDTLHLTINDSSTGDTTAIACGSFEWYGNSYNQTGNYTHILTNAAGCDSVVTLHLTINKSTTGIDTQVACDSYTWIDGETYTESTNTPTHTLTNAAGCDSVVTLNLTINHPQHQAFT
;
A
#
# COMPACT_ATOMS: atom_id res chain seq x y z
N GLN A 1 -18.96 30.90 46.31
CA GLN A 1 -17.71 30.24 46.65
C GLN A 1 -17.97 29.25 47.79
N SER A 2 -17.24 28.11 47.78
CA SER A 2 -17.25 27.20 48.93
C SER A 2 -16.64 27.89 50.13
N GLY A 3 -17.09 27.55 51.34
CA GLY A 3 -16.58 28.14 52.57
C GLY A 3 -17.46 27.89 53.77
N ASN A 4 -16.98 28.36 54.91
CA ASN A 4 -17.72 28.36 56.16
C ASN A 4 -18.29 29.74 56.40
N TYR A 5 -19.59 29.81 56.51
CA TYR A 5 -20.34 31.06 56.72
C TYR A 5 -20.99 31.00 58.09
N THR A 6 -20.63 31.96 58.99
CA THR A 6 -21.15 32.03 60.35
C THR A 6 -22.13 33.18 60.48
N ARG A 7 -23.20 32.94 61.20
CA ARG A 7 -24.15 33.96 61.61
C ARG A 7 -24.49 33.81 63.07
N THR A 8 -24.41 34.90 63.78
CA THR A 8 -24.76 34.97 65.22
C THR A 8 -26.16 35.52 65.38
N PHE A 9 -26.93 34.87 66.21
CA PHE A 9 -28.30 35.27 66.60
C PHE A 9 -28.35 35.45 68.11
N LYS A 10 -29.23 36.27 68.58
CA LYS A 10 -29.60 36.33 69.99
C LYS A 10 -30.68 35.29 70.29
N ASP A 11 -30.51 34.49 71.33
CA ASP A 11 -31.56 33.61 71.81
C ASP A 11 -32.64 34.41 72.56
N ILE A 12 -33.68 33.73 73.05
CA ILE A 12 -34.79 34.36 73.80
C ILE A 12 -34.39 34.97 75.16
N HIS A 13 -33.19 34.61 75.61
CA HIS A 13 -32.60 35.15 76.89
C HIS A 13 -31.51 36.18 76.62
N GLY A 14 -31.30 36.60 75.33
CA GLY A 14 -30.31 37.58 74.91
C GLY A 14 -28.88 37.07 74.77
N ALA A 15 -28.64 35.76 74.94
CA ALA A 15 -27.34 35.14 74.74
C ALA A 15 -27.04 34.92 73.25
N ASP A 16 -25.76 35.00 72.87
CA ASP A 16 -25.32 34.78 71.47
C ASP A 16 -25.32 33.30 71.12
N SER A 17 -26.02 32.96 70.02
CA SER A 17 -26.03 31.63 69.41
C SER A 17 -25.43 31.73 67.98
N THR A 18 -24.37 31.01 67.69
CA THR A 18 -23.68 31.04 66.42
C THR A 18 -24.02 29.79 65.60
N VAL A 19 -24.53 29.99 64.37
CA VAL A 19 -24.74 28.91 63.39
C VAL A 19 -23.67 29.03 62.30
N THR A 20 -23.03 27.91 62.00
CA THR A 20 -22.05 27.80 60.90
C THR A 20 -22.62 26.96 59.76
N LEU A 21 -22.68 27.52 58.60
CA LEU A 21 -22.96 26.82 57.35
C LEU A 21 -21.63 26.41 56.71
N HIS A 22 -21.44 25.11 56.54
CA HIS A 22 -20.35 24.55 55.72
C HIS A 22 -20.88 24.37 54.31
N LEU A 23 -20.51 25.28 53.40
CA LEU A 23 -20.98 25.24 51.99
C LEU A 23 -19.89 24.69 51.09
N THR A 24 -20.20 23.60 50.39
CA THR A 24 -19.36 23.06 49.33
C THR A 24 -20.11 23.26 47.99
N ILE A 25 -19.48 23.99 47.08
CA ILE A 25 -19.99 24.20 45.72
C ILE A 25 -19.08 23.41 44.77
N ASN A 26 -19.66 22.44 44.09
CA ASN A 26 -19.01 21.67 43.06
C ASN A 26 -19.31 22.30 41.68
N TYR A 27 -18.42 22.09 40.75
CA TYR A 27 -18.54 22.64 39.40
C TYR A 27 -18.47 21.51 38.37
N GLY A 28 -19.12 21.73 37.24
CA GLY A 28 -18.91 20.91 36.04
C GLY A 28 -17.47 21.06 35.50
N THR A 29 -17.01 20.08 34.80
CA THR A 29 -15.70 20.07 34.11
C THR A 29 -15.92 20.30 32.61
N HIS A 30 -14.93 20.89 31.97
CA HIS A 30 -14.87 21.10 30.54
C HIS A 30 -13.48 20.78 30.05
N ASN A 31 -13.34 19.64 29.32
CA ASN A 31 -12.08 19.24 28.73
C ASN A 31 -12.14 19.44 27.23
N VAL A 32 -11.00 19.80 26.64
CA VAL A 32 -10.86 19.94 25.19
C VAL A 32 -9.71 19.04 24.73
N GLU A 33 -9.98 18.19 23.76
CA GLU A 33 -9.02 17.29 23.15
C GLU A 33 -8.93 17.59 21.65
N THR A 34 -7.72 17.52 21.08
CA THR A 34 -7.48 17.65 19.62
C THR A 34 -6.82 16.39 19.13
N LYS A 35 -7.37 15.79 18.09
CA LYS A 35 -6.85 14.58 17.44
C LYS A 35 -6.79 14.75 15.93
N THR A 36 -5.72 14.18 15.35
CA THR A 36 -5.59 13.96 13.90
C THR A 36 -5.31 12.47 13.69
N VAL A 37 -6.14 11.81 12.93
CA VAL A 37 -6.08 10.35 12.69
C VAL A 37 -6.48 10.04 11.26
N CYS A 38 -6.28 8.78 10.86
CA CYS A 38 -6.67 8.30 9.53
C CYS A 38 -8.02 7.57 9.59
N ASP A 39 -8.87 7.83 8.61
CA ASP A 39 -10.14 7.15 8.27
C ASP A 39 -11.22 7.22 9.36
N SER A 40 -10.90 6.92 10.61
CA SER A 40 -11.90 6.94 11.68
C SER A 40 -11.27 7.08 13.07
N TYR A 41 -12.09 7.58 14.01
CA TYR A 41 -11.72 7.69 15.42
C TYR A 41 -12.92 7.34 16.31
N THR A 42 -12.71 6.48 17.29
CA THR A 42 -13.76 6.16 18.27
C THR A 42 -13.53 6.95 19.55
N TRP A 43 -14.53 7.77 19.92
CA TRP A 43 -14.51 8.60 21.12
C TRP A 43 -15.83 8.45 21.90
N ASN A 44 -15.72 8.19 23.19
CA ASN A 44 -16.85 7.95 24.08
C ASN A 44 -17.89 6.94 23.51
N GLY A 45 -17.38 5.86 22.87
CA GLY A 45 -18.22 4.80 22.29
C GLY A 45 -18.85 5.10 20.94
N THR A 46 -18.64 6.30 20.38
CA THR A 46 -19.10 6.71 19.03
C THR A 46 -17.92 6.75 18.07
N THR A 47 -18.08 6.13 16.88
CA THR A 47 -17.06 6.19 15.82
C THR A 47 -17.38 7.31 14.83
N TYR A 48 -16.40 8.17 14.64
CA TYR A 48 -16.47 9.32 13.72
C TYR A 48 -15.58 9.04 12.50
N THR A 49 -16.10 9.36 11.31
CA THR A 49 -15.41 9.23 10.02
C THR A 49 -15.24 10.55 9.30
N GLN A 50 -15.61 11.66 9.94
CA GLN A 50 -15.49 13.00 9.39
C GLN A 50 -14.81 13.93 10.38
N SER A 51 -14.03 14.88 9.86
CA SER A 51 -13.47 15.96 10.66
C SER A 51 -14.59 16.83 11.22
N GLY A 52 -14.40 17.31 12.45
CA GLY A 52 -15.39 18.17 13.09
C GLY A 52 -15.09 18.46 14.54
N THR A 53 -16.00 19.21 15.16
CA THR A 53 -16.00 19.41 16.61
C THR A 53 -17.18 18.64 17.19
N TYR A 54 -16.87 17.76 18.12
CA TYR A 54 -17.85 16.88 18.77
C TYR A 54 -17.88 17.16 20.24
N THR A 55 -19.05 17.06 20.86
CA THR A 55 -19.24 17.28 22.31
C THR A 55 -19.82 16.02 22.93
N TYR A 56 -19.39 15.75 24.16
CA TYR A 56 -19.91 14.68 25.00
C TYR A 56 -20.31 15.22 26.34
N GLU A 57 -21.61 15.15 26.65
CA GLU A 57 -22.20 15.60 27.91
C GLU A 57 -22.28 14.44 28.90
N TYR A 58 -21.89 14.67 30.14
CA TYR A 58 -21.93 13.70 31.21
C TYR A 58 -22.09 14.37 32.58
N THR A 59 -22.35 13.57 33.59
CA THR A 59 -22.33 14.02 35.00
C THR A 59 -21.03 13.56 35.64
N ASN A 60 -20.24 14.48 36.16
CA ASN A 60 -18.98 14.15 36.80
C ASN A 60 -19.14 13.51 38.20
N ALA A 61 -18.03 13.11 38.82
CA ALA A 61 -18.03 12.42 40.12
C ALA A 61 -18.65 13.25 41.29
N THR A 62 -18.74 14.55 41.11
CA THR A 62 -19.38 15.47 42.06
C THR A 62 -20.84 15.80 41.74
N ASN A 63 -21.41 15.03 40.83
CA ASN A 63 -22.80 15.12 40.36
C ASN A 63 -23.16 16.45 39.67
N CYS A 64 -22.17 17.06 38.97
CA CYS A 64 -22.36 18.29 38.22
C CYS A 64 -22.32 18.00 36.71
N PRO A 65 -23.21 18.66 35.91
CA PRO A 65 -23.16 18.58 34.44
C PRO A 65 -21.78 18.98 33.90
N SER A 66 -21.21 18.17 33.03
CA SER A 66 -19.87 18.35 32.47
C SER A 66 -19.91 18.10 30.96
N VAL A 67 -19.02 18.74 30.23
CA VAL A 67 -18.95 18.63 28.76
C VAL A 67 -17.51 18.49 28.34
N ASP A 68 -17.19 17.42 27.60
CA ASP A 68 -15.93 17.28 26.90
C ASP A 68 -16.12 17.65 25.43
N THR A 69 -15.09 18.28 24.82
CA THR A 69 -15.08 18.71 23.42
C THR A 69 -13.90 18.06 22.71
N LEU A 70 -14.17 17.44 21.58
CA LEU A 70 -13.17 16.85 20.66
C LEU A 70 -13.10 17.69 19.38
N HIS A 71 -11.92 18.24 19.08
CA HIS A 71 -11.56 18.76 17.76
C HIS A 71 -10.88 17.67 16.97
N LEU A 72 -11.60 17.06 16.03
CA LEU A 72 -11.15 15.90 15.27
C LEU A 72 -10.82 16.29 13.83
N THR A 73 -9.62 15.90 13.38
CA THR A 73 -9.24 15.92 11.98
C THR A 73 -9.10 14.48 11.50
N ILE A 74 -9.88 14.09 10.50
CA ILE A 74 -9.79 12.82 9.80
C ILE A 74 -9.11 13.07 8.46
N ASN A 75 -7.99 12.38 8.24
CA ASN A 75 -7.33 12.28 6.94
C ASN A 75 -7.72 10.95 6.30
N ASP A 76 -7.81 10.92 4.97
CA ASP A 76 -8.21 9.70 4.27
C ASP A 76 -6.99 8.90 3.81
N SER A 77 -7.08 7.58 3.91
CA SER A 77 -6.23 6.65 3.17
C SER A 77 -6.45 6.82 1.68
N SER A 78 -5.47 6.44 0.87
CA SER A 78 -5.56 6.55 -0.59
C SER A 78 -5.22 5.23 -1.28
N THR A 79 -5.64 5.09 -2.53
CA THR A 79 -5.29 3.96 -3.38
C THR A 79 -4.75 4.47 -4.71
N GLY A 80 -3.93 3.66 -5.37
CA GLY A 80 -3.43 3.92 -6.71
C GLY A 80 -3.23 2.63 -7.47
N ASP A 81 -3.27 2.70 -8.81
CA ASP A 81 -3.04 1.58 -9.69
C ASP A 81 -1.91 1.91 -10.66
N THR A 82 -1.10 0.90 -10.98
CA THR A 82 -0.07 0.96 -12.00
C THR A 82 -0.03 -0.34 -12.77
N THR A 83 0.42 -0.29 -14.03
CA THR A 83 0.53 -1.46 -14.90
C THR A 83 1.98 -1.62 -15.35
N ALA A 84 2.44 -2.87 -15.47
CA ALA A 84 3.72 -3.19 -16.05
C ALA A 84 3.66 -4.48 -16.87
N ILE A 85 4.49 -4.53 -17.92
CA ILE A 85 4.70 -5.72 -18.74
C ILE A 85 6.21 -5.97 -18.78
N ALA A 86 6.64 -7.19 -18.46
CA ALA A 86 8.03 -7.56 -18.46
C ALA A 86 8.26 -8.99 -19.00
N CYS A 87 9.50 -9.27 -19.34
CA CYS A 87 9.91 -10.61 -19.77
C CYS A 87 10.63 -11.33 -18.62
N GLY A 88 10.10 -12.46 -18.22
CA GLY A 88 10.68 -13.32 -17.19
C GLY A 88 10.46 -12.84 -15.76
N SER A 89 10.89 -11.61 -15.41
CA SER A 89 10.69 -11.04 -14.08
C SER A 89 10.62 -9.52 -14.10
N PHE A 90 10.03 -8.96 -13.04
CA PHE A 90 9.90 -7.52 -12.83
C PHE A 90 10.21 -7.18 -11.37
N GLU A 91 11.02 -6.16 -11.14
CA GLU A 91 11.30 -5.66 -9.78
C GLU A 91 10.42 -4.47 -9.45
N TRP A 92 9.75 -4.54 -8.30
CA TRP A 92 8.89 -3.48 -7.82
C TRP A 92 8.99 -3.35 -6.31
N TYR A 93 9.33 -2.17 -5.83
CA TYR A 93 9.62 -1.88 -4.42
C TYR A 93 10.55 -2.91 -3.74
N GLY A 94 11.63 -3.32 -4.45
CA GLY A 94 12.63 -4.24 -3.92
C GLY A 94 12.23 -5.72 -3.88
N ASN A 95 11.05 -6.07 -4.42
CA ASN A 95 10.60 -7.45 -4.59
C ASN A 95 10.64 -7.83 -6.07
N SER A 96 11.08 -9.06 -6.36
CA SER A 96 11.10 -9.61 -7.72
C SER A 96 9.89 -10.52 -7.95
N TYR A 97 9.15 -10.23 -9.01
CA TYR A 97 7.94 -10.96 -9.41
C TYR A 97 8.18 -11.64 -10.75
N ASN A 98 7.89 -12.94 -10.86
CA ASN A 98 8.09 -13.76 -12.05
C ASN A 98 6.79 -14.38 -12.60
N GLN A 99 5.65 -13.92 -12.10
CA GLN A 99 4.33 -14.36 -12.52
C GLN A 99 3.42 -13.16 -12.78
N THR A 100 2.53 -13.32 -13.77
CA THR A 100 1.44 -12.38 -13.99
C THR A 100 0.50 -12.37 -12.81
N GLY A 101 0.11 -11.18 -12.34
CA GLY A 101 -0.79 -11.03 -11.20
C GLY A 101 -0.95 -9.60 -10.74
N ASN A 102 -1.74 -9.44 -9.69
CA ASN A 102 -1.91 -8.18 -8.99
C ASN A 102 -1.13 -8.23 -7.69
N TYR A 103 -0.28 -7.23 -7.47
CA TYR A 103 0.57 -7.11 -6.30
C TYR A 103 0.34 -5.77 -5.63
N THR A 104 0.27 -5.75 -4.31
CA THR A 104 0.02 -4.53 -3.56
C THR A 104 1.24 -4.11 -2.75
N HIS A 105 1.44 -2.81 -2.62
CA HIS A 105 2.44 -2.21 -1.76
C HIS A 105 1.83 -1.05 -0.97
N ILE A 106 2.15 -0.95 0.31
CA ILE A 106 1.63 0.11 1.18
C ILE A 106 2.69 1.19 1.31
N LEU A 107 2.31 2.40 0.97
CA LEU A 107 3.07 3.63 1.14
C LEU A 107 2.36 4.52 2.17
N THR A 108 2.99 5.63 2.53
CA THR A 108 2.35 6.68 3.32
C THR A 108 2.07 7.86 2.41
N ASN A 109 0.83 8.35 2.40
CA ASN A 109 0.44 9.51 1.61
C ASN A 109 0.89 10.83 2.26
N ALA A 110 0.67 11.96 1.60
CA ALA A 110 1.09 13.29 2.09
C ALA A 110 0.41 13.70 3.41
N ALA A 111 -0.72 13.10 3.76
CA ALA A 111 -1.45 13.35 5.00
C ALA A 111 -1.00 12.42 6.15
N GLY A 112 -0.03 11.53 5.90
CA GLY A 112 0.49 10.59 6.87
C GLY A 112 -0.33 9.30 7.01
N CYS A 113 -1.31 9.06 6.12
CA CYS A 113 -2.15 7.87 6.12
C CYS A 113 -1.69 6.84 5.09
N ASP A 114 -2.18 5.61 5.19
CA ASP A 114 -1.85 4.53 4.27
C ASP A 114 -2.25 4.88 2.83
N SER A 115 -1.38 4.51 1.90
CA SER A 115 -1.62 4.59 0.46
C SER A 115 -1.33 3.22 -0.15
N VAL A 116 -2.37 2.49 -0.52
CA VAL A 116 -2.23 1.16 -1.13
C VAL A 116 -2.09 1.32 -2.63
N VAL A 117 -0.92 0.96 -3.18
CA VAL A 117 -0.68 0.92 -4.62
C VAL A 117 -0.79 -0.53 -5.11
N THR A 118 -1.59 -0.73 -6.17
CA THR A 118 -1.74 -2.04 -6.83
C THR A 118 -1.00 -2.04 -8.16
N LEU A 119 -0.09 -2.99 -8.33
CA LEU A 119 0.57 -3.30 -9.60
C LEU A 119 -0.21 -4.39 -10.34
N HIS A 120 -0.70 -4.10 -11.53
CA HIS A 120 -1.21 -5.08 -12.48
C HIS A 120 -0.08 -5.51 -13.40
N LEU A 121 0.56 -6.64 -13.08
CA LEU A 121 1.76 -7.13 -13.77
C LEU A 121 1.43 -8.21 -14.78
N THR A 122 1.96 -8.07 -16.00
CA THR A 122 1.98 -9.11 -17.02
C THR A 122 3.41 -9.58 -17.24
N ILE A 123 3.69 -10.85 -16.97
CA ILE A 123 4.98 -11.49 -17.26
C ILE A 123 4.85 -12.34 -18.50
N ASN A 124 5.56 -11.94 -19.53
CA ASN A 124 5.73 -12.69 -20.77
C ASN A 124 6.95 -13.60 -20.65
N LYS A 125 6.97 -14.65 -21.47
CA LYS A 125 8.06 -15.64 -21.47
C LYS A 125 8.84 -15.56 -22.77
N SER A 126 10.14 -15.75 -22.67
CA SER A 126 11.02 -16.06 -23.79
C SER A 126 10.61 -17.39 -24.42
N THR A 127 10.86 -17.53 -25.71
CA THR A 127 10.59 -18.75 -26.48
C THR A 127 11.85 -19.30 -27.09
N THR A 128 11.81 -20.56 -27.48
CA THR A 128 12.87 -21.21 -28.26
C THR A 128 12.28 -21.89 -29.47
N GLY A 129 13.05 -22.00 -30.53
CA GLY A 129 12.65 -22.69 -31.77
C GLY A 129 13.86 -23.40 -32.43
N ILE A 130 13.57 -24.28 -33.34
CA ILE A 130 14.56 -24.93 -34.21
C ILE A 130 14.23 -24.59 -35.63
N ASP A 131 15.20 -24.05 -36.37
CA ASP A 131 15.13 -23.85 -37.81
C ASP A 131 15.87 -24.98 -38.52
N THR A 132 15.13 -25.87 -39.17
CA THR A 132 15.71 -27.03 -39.85
C THR A 132 15.85 -26.74 -41.32
N GLN A 133 17.08 -26.82 -41.84
CA GLN A 133 17.45 -26.52 -43.21
C GLN A 133 18.28 -27.64 -43.82
N VAL A 134 18.09 -27.83 -45.10
CA VAL A 134 18.92 -28.77 -45.93
C VAL A 134 19.39 -28.00 -47.15
N ALA A 135 20.68 -27.99 -47.38
CA ALA A 135 21.28 -27.30 -48.52
C ALA A 135 22.39 -28.14 -49.17
N CYS A 136 22.79 -27.71 -50.39
CA CYS A 136 23.94 -28.27 -51.10
C CYS A 136 25.12 -27.30 -50.97
N ASP A 137 26.27 -27.83 -50.56
CA ASP A 137 27.57 -27.15 -50.45
C ASP A 137 27.64 -26.05 -49.40
N SER A 138 26.69 -25.11 -49.34
CA SER A 138 26.66 -24.02 -48.38
C SER A 138 25.26 -23.47 -48.14
N TYR A 139 25.08 -22.84 -46.95
CA TYR A 139 23.85 -22.17 -46.55
C TYR A 139 24.16 -20.89 -45.72
N THR A 140 23.61 -19.76 -46.15
CA THR A 140 23.70 -18.52 -45.34
C THR A 140 22.47 -18.38 -44.47
N TRP A 141 22.64 -18.34 -43.14
CA TRP A 141 21.53 -18.30 -42.22
C TRP A 141 21.17 -16.84 -41.81
N ILE A 142 20.14 -16.70 -40.95
CA ILE A 142 19.62 -15.39 -40.49
C ILE A 142 20.62 -14.58 -39.64
N ASP A 143 21.68 -15.20 -39.10
CA ASP A 143 22.77 -14.54 -38.40
C ASP A 143 23.76 -13.86 -39.35
N GLY A 144 23.64 -14.09 -40.65
CA GLY A 144 24.51 -13.55 -41.70
C GLY A 144 25.74 -14.40 -41.97
N GLU A 145 25.96 -15.52 -41.27
CA GLU A 145 27.07 -16.43 -41.45
C GLU A 145 26.77 -17.49 -42.49
N THR A 146 27.78 -17.91 -43.26
CA THR A 146 27.67 -18.96 -44.25
C THR A 146 28.33 -20.25 -43.75
N TYR A 147 27.54 -21.29 -43.69
CA TYR A 147 27.92 -22.60 -43.19
C TYR A 147 28.17 -23.54 -44.38
N THR A 148 29.30 -24.25 -44.39
CA THR A 148 29.68 -25.23 -45.40
C THR A 148 29.65 -26.67 -44.90
N GLU A 149 29.36 -26.84 -43.62
CA GLU A 149 29.26 -28.13 -42.94
C GLU A 149 27.93 -28.24 -42.20
N SER A 150 27.43 -29.47 -42.05
CA SER A 150 26.23 -29.70 -41.22
C SER A 150 26.48 -29.31 -39.78
N THR A 151 25.52 -28.60 -39.14
CA THR A 151 25.64 -28.12 -37.77
C THR A 151 24.26 -27.98 -37.09
N ASN A 152 24.25 -28.09 -35.77
CA ASN A 152 23.04 -27.89 -34.96
C ASN A 152 23.30 -27.01 -33.73
N THR A 153 24.36 -26.21 -33.74
CA THR A 153 24.80 -25.42 -32.59
C THR A 153 24.59 -23.89 -32.75
N PRO A 154 24.61 -23.33 -33.99
CA PRO A 154 24.40 -21.89 -34.13
C PRO A 154 23.04 -21.46 -33.60
N THR A 155 23.01 -20.33 -32.87
CA THR A 155 21.77 -19.74 -32.33
C THR A 155 21.68 -18.29 -32.76
N HIS A 156 20.45 -17.84 -33.00
CA HIS A 156 20.15 -16.43 -33.26
C HIS A 156 18.97 -15.99 -32.41
N THR A 157 19.07 -14.78 -31.82
CA THR A 157 18.00 -14.25 -30.97
C THR A 157 17.12 -13.31 -31.79
N LEU A 158 15.85 -13.64 -31.84
CA LEU A 158 14.76 -12.84 -32.39
C LEU A 158 13.87 -12.30 -31.27
N THR A 159 12.93 -11.45 -31.63
CA THR A 159 11.88 -11.00 -30.68
C THR A 159 10.59 -11.73 -31.01
N ASN A 160 9.97 -12.35 -30.01
CA ASN A 160 8.67 -13.02 -30.20
C ASN A 160 7.50 -12.02 -30.23
N ALA A 161 6.28 -12.49 -30.49
CA ALA A 161 5.09 -11.66 -30.58
C ALA A 161 4.73 -10.94 -29.26
N ALA A 162 5.23 -11.41 -28.13
CA ALA A 162 5.04 -10.79 -26.82
C ALA A 162 6.14 -9.79 -26.45
N GLY A 163 7.10 -9.52 -27.35
CA GLY A 163 8.19 -8.59 -27.17
C GLY A 163 9.38 -9.15 -26.38
N CYS A 164 9.40 -10.47 -26.12
CA CYS A 164 10.48 -11.13 -25.41
C CYS A 164 11.43 -11.86 -26.36
N ASP A 165 12.61 -12.23 -25.87
CA ASP A 165 13.59 -12.99 -26.64
C ASP A 165 13.02 -14.31 -27.13
N SER A 166 13.37 -14.65 -28.37
CA SER A 166 13.10 -15.94 -29.02
C SER A 166 14.41 -16.47 -29.59
N VAL A 167 14.99 -17.45 -28.92
CA VAL A 167 16.25 -18.06 -29.37
C VAL A 167 15.94 -19.17 -30.37
N VAL A 168 16.39 -19.00 -31.62
CA VAL A 168 16.27 -20.00 -32.68
C VAL A 168 17.61 -20.70 -32.84
N THR A 169 17.59 -22.03 -32.88
CA THR A 169 18.78 -22.86 -33.11
C THR A 169 18.72 -23.40 -34.54
N LEU A 170 19.77 -23.23 -35.30
CA LEU A 170 19.88 -23.82 -36.64
C LEU A 170 20.14 -25.33 -36.53
N ASN A 171 19.39 -26.12 -37.27
CA ASN A 171 19.64 -27.53 -37.52
C ASN A 171 19.85 -27.73 -39.02
N LEU A 172 21.13 -27.67 -39.45
CA LEU A 172 21.52 -27.65 -40.88
C LEU A 172 22.11 -28.95 -41.30
N THR A 173 21.63 -29.48 -42.41
CA THR A 173 22.26 -30.58 -43.13
C THR A 173 22.83 -30.06 -44.43
N ILE A 174 24.15 -30.20 -44.64
CA ILE A 174 24.81 -29.91 -45.92
C ILE A 174 25.09 -31.23 -46.66
N ASN A 175 24.61 -31.31 -47.91
CA ASN A 175 24.88 -32.41 -48.81
C ASN A 175 25.97 -32.00 -49.82
N HIS A 176 27.05 -32.77 -49.90
CA HIS A 176 28.07 -32.52 -50.91
C HIS A 176 27.87 -33.46 -52.10
N PRO A 177 28.02 -32.98 -53.36
CA PRO A 177 27.97 -33.87 -54.49
C PRO A 177 29.05 -34.92 -54.42
N GLN A 178 28.65 -36.20 -54.63
CA GLN A 178 29.62 -37.30 -54.71
C GLN A 178 30.34 -37.18 -56.05
N HIS A 179 31.63 -36.86 -56.01
CA HIS A 179 32.49 -37.00 -57.19
C HIS A 179 32.68 -38.52 -57.46
N GLN A 180 31.95 -39.03 -58.46
CA GLN A 180 32.28 -40.33 -59.03
C GLN A 180 33.57 -40.17 -59.82
N ALA A 181 34.67 -40.78 -59.33
CA ALA A 181 35.86 -40.92 -60.15
C ALA A 181 35.57 -41.96 -61.22
N PHE A 182 35.46 -41.49 -62.45
CA PHE A 182 35.48 -42.40 -63.59
C PHE A 182 36.88 -42.90 -63.76
N THR A 183 37.11 -44.18 -63.50
CA THR A 183 38.33 -44.96 -63.86
C THR A 183 38.18 -45.47 -65.27
#